data_526cf8bba6f349ccc4fac0cd9e52fb9f
#
_entry.id   526cf8bba6f349ccc4fac0cd9e52fb9f
#
_cell.length_a   1.000
_cell.length_b   1.000
_cell.length_c   1.000
_cell.angle_alpha   90.00
_cell.angle_beta   90.00
_cell.angle_gamma   90.00
#
_symmetry.space_group_name_H-M   'P 1'
#
loop_
_entity.id
_entity.type
_entity.pdbx_description
1 polymer ?
#
loop_
_entity_poly.entity_id
_entity_poly.type
_entity_poly.pdbx_seq_one_letter_code
_entity_poly.pdbx_strand_id
1 'polypeptide(L)'
;EGHADKKDHPSIFVFDSERKFIRAFGAQFQGGGHGIEVRQEGREEFLYVAAYQQVKCFAKMTLTGEIVWFRKAPMESGVYAPGEDTSTSKTWTRQGFLPTNFAFLDDGGFLLADGYGSFHIHRFDKDVNWVSSFGGDGDGKGKFKTAHGLWVDKRPGRTPSIVVTDRAHNTLQIFNMDGEYQETLEGFGL
;
A
#
# COMPACT_ATOMS: atom_id res chain seq x y z
N GLU A 1 14.92 1.52 8.67
CA GLU A 1 15.51 2.67 7.95
C GLU A 1 16.67 2.15 7.12
N GLY A 2 16.57 2.24 5.80
CA GLY A 2 17.62 1.80 4.91
C GLY A 2 18.87 2.66 5.06
N HIS A 3 20.02 2.06 4.91
CA HIS A 3 21.28 2.80 4.85
C HIS A 3 21.29 3.69 3.59
N ALA A 4 20.91 4.95 3.74
CA ALA A 4 20.80 5.93 2.66
C ALA A 4 22.08 6.06 1.80
N ASP A 5 23.20 5.64 2.35
CA ASP A 5 24.53 5.77 1.75
C ASP A 5 24.93 4.58 0.85
N LYS A 6 24.12 3.51 0.82
CA LYS A 6 24.42 2.27 0.06
C LYS A 6 23.33 1.99 -0.96
N LYS A 7 23.41 2.61 -2.11
CA LYS A 7 22.42 2.52 -3.19
C LYS A 7 22.08 1.09 -3.64
N ASP A 8 22.98 0.14 -3.44
CA ASP A 8 22.80 -1.26 -3.85
C ASP A 8 22.48 -2.20 -2.67
N HIS A 9 22.10 -1.64 -1.50
CA HIS A 9 21.77 -2.47 -0.35
C HIS A 9 20.39 -3.10 -0.52
N PRO A 10 20.27 -4.44 -0.37
CA PRO A 10 18.97 -5.09 -0.43
C PRO A 10 17.99 -4.54 0.61
N SER A 11 16.71 -4.45 0.25
CA SER A 11 15.63 -4.02 1.15
C SER A 11 14.77 -5.17 1.65
N ILE A 12 14.87 -6.35 1.01
CA ILE A 12 14.09 -7.54 1.34
C ILE A 12 15.07 -8.66 1.71
N PHE A 13 14.87 -9.22 2.90
CA PHE A 13 15.68 -10.31 3.43
C PHE A 13 14.78 -11.53 3.65
N VAL A 14 15.20 -12.68 3.17
CA VAL A 14 14.47 -13.95 3.28
C VAL A 14 15.20 -14.87 4.24
N PHE A 15 14.44 -15.41 5.19
CA PHE A 15 14.91 -16.36 6.19
C PHE A 15 14.05 -17.62 6.12
N ASP A 16 14.61 -18.77 6.52
CA ASP A 16 13.84 -20.00 6.70
C ASP A 16 13.07 -20.00 8.04
N SER A 17 12.33 -21.09 8.30
CA SER A 17 11.57 -21.27 9.55
C SER A 17 12.46 -21.33 10.80
N GLU A 18 13.74 -21.63 10.66
CA GLU A 18 14.74 -21.64 11.72
C GLU A 18 15.46 -20.28 11.87
N ARG A 19 15.02 -19.24 11.11
CA ARG A 19 15.57 -17.88 11.07
C ARG A 19 16.98 -17.81 10.46
N LYS A 20 17.35 -18.79 9.66
CA LYS A 20 18.60 -18.80 8.92
C LYS A 20 18.44 -17.95 7.65
N PHE A 21 19.40 -17.09 7.40
CA PHE A 21 19.41 -16.28 6.18
C PHE A 21 19.50 -17.16 4.92
N ILE A 22 18.61 -16.92 3.98
CA ILE A 22 18.57 -17.59 2.68
C ILE A 22 19.13 -16.68 1.60
N ARG A 23 18.58 -15.48 1.44
CA ARG A 23 18.94 -14.51 0.39
C ARG A 23 18.43 -13.11 0.70
N ALA A 24 18.93 -12.12 -0.04
CA ALA A 24 18.42 -10.76 -0.01
C ALA A 24 18.37 -10.17 -1.43
N PHE A 25 17.41 -9.27 -1.66
CA PHE A 25 17.17 -8.60 -2.94
C PHE A 25 16.38 -7.31 -2.73
N GLY A 26 15.93 -6.66 -3.81
CA GLY A 26 15.05 -5.49 -3.73
C GLY A 26 15.79 -4.17 -3.50
N ALA A 27 17.04 -4.03 -3.97
CA ALA A 27 17.81 -2.79 -3.86
C ALA A 27 17.08 -1.58 -4.46
N GLN A 28 16.22 -1.79 -5.45
CA GLN A 28 15.41 -0.73 -6.08
C GLN A 28 14.38 -0.09 -5.12
N PHE A 29 14.07 -0.71 -3.98
CA PHE A 29 13.17 -0.18 -2.96
C PHE A 29 13.92 0.48 -1.80
N GLN A 30 15.24 0.59 -1.89
CA GLN A 30 16.05 1.13 -0.81
C GLN A 30 15.65 2.57 -0.48
N GLY A 31 15.57 2.85 0.82
CA GLY A 31 15.18 4.16 1.36
C GLY A 31 13.69 4.46 1.26
N GLY A 32 12.86 3.49 0.83
CA GLY A 32 11.43 3.70 0.71
C GLY A 32 10.56 2.47 0.98
N GLY A 33 11.12 1.30 1.24
CA GLY A 33 10.34 0.10 1.54
C GLY A 33 9.42 0.31 2.73
N HIS A 34 8.12 0.00 2.59
CA HIS A 34 7.11 0.14 3.62
C HIS A 34 6.24 -1.12 3.75
N GLY A 35 5.27 -1.32 2.87
CA GLY A 35 4.41 -2.49 2.88
C GLY A 35 5.01 -3.64 2.08
N ILE A 36 4.89 -4.85 2.62
CA ILE A 36 5.23 -6.07 1.91
C ILE A 36 4.18 -7.14 2.24
N GLU A 37 3.62 -7.75 1.20
CA GLU A 37 2.62 -8.80 1.33
C GLU A 37 2.94 -9.96 0.40
N VAL A 38 2.64 -11.18 0.84
CA VAL A 38 2.68 -12.38 -0.02
C VAL A 38 1.27 -12.70 -0.47
N ARG A 39 1.09 -12.85 -1.76
CA ARG A 39 -0.18 -13.26 -2.35
C ARG A 39 -0.02 -14.54 -3.16
N GLN A 40 -0.90 -15.50 -2.88
CA GLN A 40 -1.07 -16.68 -3.72
C GLN A 40 -1.94 -16.34 -4.93
N GLU A 41 -1.47 -16.64 -6.12
CA GLU A 41 -2.19 -16.49 -7.38
C GLU A 41 -2.11 -17.80 -8.18
N GLY A 42 -3.20 -18.54 -8.15
CA GLY A 42 -3.20 -19.90 -8.69
C GLY A 42 -2.27 -20.83 -7.92
N ARG A 43 -1.20 -21.29 -8.57
CA ARG A 43 -0.19 -22.18 -7.96
C ARG A 43 1.10 -21.46 -7.57
N GLU A 44 1.20 -20.18 -7.85
CA GLU A 44 2.39 -19.36 -7.60
C GLU A 44 2.15 -18.35 -6.49
N GLU A 45 3.21 -17.96 -5.82
CA GLU A 45 3.21 -16.92 -4.82
C GLU A 45 4.04 -15.74 -5.31
N PHE A 46 3.55 -14.54 -5.03
CA PHE A 46 4.19 -13.29 -5.41
C PHE A 46 4.32 -12.36 -4.22
N LEU A 47 5.37 -11.53 -4.24
CA LEU A 47 5.53 -10.42 -3.32
C LEU A 47 4.91 -9.17 -3.93
N TYR A 48 4.10 -8.48 -3.13
CA TYR A 48 3.62 -7.13 -3.41
C TYR A 48 4.33 -6.16 -2.47
N VAL A 49 4.97 -5.16 -3.03
CA VAL A 49 5.81 -4.21 -2.28
C VAL A 49 5.33 -2.79 -2.53
N ALA A 50 5.09 -2.05 -1.45
CA ALA A 50 4.86 -0.61 -1.50
C ALA A 50 6.12 0.11 -0.99
N ALA A 51 6.55 1.15 -1.70
CA ALA A 51 7.71 1.93 -1.34
C ALA A 51 7.41 3.43 -1.47
N TYR A 52 7.60 4.14 -0.37
CA TYR A 52 7.35 5.58 -0.22
C TYR A 52 8.63 6.42 -0.39
N GLN A 53 8.76 7.56 0.28
CA GLN A 53 9.89 8.49 0.18
C GLN A 53 10.20 8.87 -1.29
N GLN A 54 11.45 8.80 -1.72
CA GLN A 54 11.87 9.09 -3.09
C GLN A 54 11.59 7.96 -4.08
N VAL A 55 11.28 6.76 -3.61
CA VAL A 55 11.02 5.59 -4.48
C VAL A 55 9.64 5.66 -5.10
N LYS A 56 8.61 6.00 -4.31
CA LYS A 56 7.24 6.30 -4.73
C LYS A 56 6.69 5.29 -5.73
N CYS A 57 6.63 4.02 -5.34
CA CYS A 57 6.17 2.96 -6.21
C CYS A 57 5.41 1.87 -5.49
N PHE A 58 4.75 1.06 -6.27
CA PHE A 58 4.27 -0.25 -5.86
C PHE A 58 4.60 -1.27 -6.94
N ALA A 59 4.86 -2.51 -6.55
CA ALA A 59 5.36 -3.52 -7.47
C ALA A 59 4.90 -4.91 -7.08
N LYS A 60 4.83 -5.79 -8.07
CA LYS A 60 4.72 -7.23 -7.92
C LYS A 60 6.01 -7.89 -8.37
N MET A 61 6.47 -8.85 -7.62
CA MET A 61 7.69 -9.58 -7.94
C MET A 61 7.57 -11.06 -7.54
N THR A 62 8.44 -11.88 -8.11
CA THR A 62 8.58 -13.26 -7.70
C THR A 62 9.21 -13.36 -6.31
N LEU A 63 9.10 -14.52 -5.65
CA LEU A 63 9.81 -14.77 -4.39
C LEU A 63 11.35 -14.80 -4.54
N THR A 64 11.86 -14.78 -5.76
CA THR A 64 13.29 -14.70 -6.07
C THR A 64 13.78 -13.29 -6.37
N GLY A 65 12.87 -12.32 -6.47
CA GLY A 65 13.20 -10.91 -6.63
C GLY A 65 13.08 -10.36 -8.06
N GLU A 66 12.55 -11.15 -9.00
CA GLU A 66 12.29 -10.71 -10.38
C GLU A 66 11.02 -9.85 -10.42
N ILE A 67 11.11 -8.68 -11.03
CA ILE A 67 9.96 -7.77 -11.17
C ILE A 67 9.00 -8.32 -12.23
N VAL A 68 7.74 -8.54 -11.82
CA VAL A 68 6.64 -8.88 -12.73
C VAL A 68 6.05 -7.60 -13.32
N TRP A 69 5.77 -6.61 -12.46
CA TRP A 69 5.42 -5.26 -12.86
C TRP A 69 5.83 -4.25 -11.78
N PHE A 70 6.03 -3.01 -12.21
CA PHE A 70 6.41 -1.88 -11.37
C PHE A 70 5.57 -0.66 -11.78
N ARG A 71 4.95 0.00 -10.82
CA ARG A 71 4.06 1.14 -11.03
C ARG A 71 4.43 2.31 -10.12
N LYS A 72 4.15 3.50 -10.61
CA LYS A 72 4.26 4.77 -9.91
C LYS A 72 2.87 5.31 -9.55
N ALA A 73 2.77 6.60 -9.23
CA ALA A 73 1.50 7.26 -8.94
C ALA A 73 0.47 7.01 -10.05
N PRO A 74 -0.77 6.60 -9.72
CA PRO A 74 -1.85 6.45 -10.70
C PRO A 74 -2.39 7.83 -11.10
N MET A 75 -1.76 8.46 -12.09
CA MET A 75 -2.08 9.82 -12.54
C MET A 75 -3.50 9.94 -13.09
N GLU A 76 -4.06 8.86 -13.63
CA GLU A 76 -5.43 8.74 -14.08
C GLU A 76 -6.49 8.99 -13.00
N SER A 77 -6.10 8.87 -11.73
CA SER A 77 -6.96 9.18 -10.58
C SER A 77 -7.29 10.68 -10.44
N GLY A 78 -6.48 11.55 -11.04
CA GLY A 78 -6.59 12.99 -10.90
C GLY A 78 -6.24 13.54 -9.50
N VAL A 79 -5.73 12.69 -8.60
CA VAL A 79 -5.41 13.04 -7.21
C VAL A 79 -4.06 13.76 -7.10
N TYR A 80 -3.12 13.43 -7.98
CA TYR A 80 -1.72 13.81 -7.86
C TYR A 80 -1.36 15.06 -8.65
N ALA A 81 -0.33 15.77 -8.18
CA ALA A 81 0.25 16.88 -8.92
C ALA A 81 0.85 16.39 -10.26
N PRO A 82 0.80 17.20 -11.33
CA PRO A 82 1.45 16.84 -12.59
C PRO A 82 2.92 16.45 -12.41
N GLY A 83 3.31 15.30 -12.98
CA GLY A 83 4.66 14.76 -12.89
C GLY A 83 4.99 13.98 -11.61
N GLU A 84 3.99 13.69 -10.76
CA GLU A 84 4.22 12.92 -9.53
C GLU A 84 4.68 11.48 -9.84
N ASP A 85 4.29 10.90 -10.95
CA ASP A 85 4.71 9.58 -11.45
C ASP A 85 6.20 9.50 -11.82
N THR A 86 6.85 10.64 -12.02
CA THR A 86 8.30 10.74 -12.27
C THR A 86 9.07 11.40 -11.12
N SER A 87 8.36 11.91 -10.12
CA SER A 87 8.94 12.64 -9.00
C SER A 87 9.79 11.73 -8.10
N THR A 88 10.93 12.25 -7.68
CA THR A 88 11.79 11.67 -6.64
C THR A 88 11.85 12.56 -5.37
N SER A 89 10.94 13.53 -5.28
CA SER A 89 10.85 14.44 -4.13
C SER A 89 10.55 13.66 -2.85
N LYS A 90 11.28 13.97 -1.78
CA LYS A 90 11.03 13.44 -0.43
C LYS A 90 10.00 14.26 0.34
N THR A 91 9.48 15.33 -0.25
CA THR A 91 8.48 16.18 0.39
C THR A 91 7.13 15.49 0.46
N TRP A 92 6.55 15.46 1.62
CA TRP A 92 5.24 14.87 1.86
C TRP A 92 4.16 15.94 1.66
N THR A 93 3.39 15.76 0.60
CA THR A 93 2.26 16.65 0.27
C THR A 93 1.00 15.83 0.07
N ARG A 94 -0.17 16.51 0.15
CA ARG A 94 -1.46 15.87 -0.14
C ARG A 94 -1.69 15.60 -1.63
N GLN A 95 -0.82 16.07 -2.48
CA GLN A 95 -0.79 15.80 -3.93
C GLN A 95 0.39 14.91 -4.33
N GLY A 96 1.11 14.36 -3.37
CA GLY A 96 2.20 13.41 -3.56
C GLY A 96 1.76 11.97 -3.34
N PHE A 97 2.46 11.03 -3.97
CA PHE A 97 2.24 9.60 -3.86
C PHE A 97 3.24 8.96 -2.90
N LEU A 98 2.77 8.46 -1.77
CA LEU A 98 3.59 7.83 -0.73
C LEU A 98 2.87 6.58 -0.19
N PRO A 99 2.85 5.49 -0.99
CA PRO A 99 2.06 4.29 -0.69
C PRO A 99 2.59 3.54 0.53
N THR A 100 1.67 2.92 1.26
CA THR A 100 1.97 2.24 2.53
C THR A 100 1.65 0.76 2.51
N ASN A 101 0.44 0.35 2.15
CA ASN A 101 0.01 -1.03 2.32
C ASN A 101 -1.00 -1.48 1.26
N PHE A 102 -1.18 -2.81 1.17
CA PHE A 102 -2.12 -3.48 0.27
C PHE A 102 -3.24 -4.19 1.03
N ALA A 103 -4.36 -4.42 0.34
CA ALA A 103 -5.34 -5.44 0.69
C ALA A 103 -5.88 -6.08 -0.59
N PHE A 104 -6.04 -7.40 -0.60
CA PHE A 104 -6.39 -8.14 -1.81
C PHE A 104 -7.87 -8.47 -1.88
N LEU A 105 -8.39 -8.39 -3.11
CA LEU A 105 -9.78 -8.64 -3.45
C LEU A 105 -9.96 -10.04 -4.07
N ASP A 106 -11.17 -10.60 -3.97
CA ASP A 106 -11.48 -11.94 -4.51
C ASP A 106 -11.56 -11.98 -6.03
N ASP A 107 -11.80 -10.81 -6.65
CA ASP A 107 -11.83 -10.65 -8.11
C ASP A 107 -10.44 -10.64 -8.76
N GLY A 108 -9.39 -10.81 -7.97
CA GLY A 108 -8.00 -10.74 -8.41
C GLY A 108 -7.39 -9.35 -8.32
N GLY A 109 -8.19 -8.31 -8.10
CA GLY A 109 -7.74 -6.94 -7.88
C GLY A 109 -7.14 -6.73 -6.50
N PHE A 110 -6.82 -5.48 -6.20
CA PHE A 110 -6.30 -5.09 -4.89
C PHE A 110 -6.61 -3.63 -4.56
N LEU A 111 -6.49 -3.32 -3.29
CA LEU A 111 -6.51 -1.97 -2.75
C LEU A 111 -5.08 -1.57 -2.38
N LEU A 112 -4.74 -0.31 -2.60
CA LEU A 112 -3.47 0.31 -2.22
C LEU A 112 -3.74 1.57 -1.41
N ALA A 113 -3.21 1.62 -0.18
CA ALA A 113 -3.27 2.82 0.63
C ALA A 113 -2.12 3.76 0.27
N ASP A 114 -2.44 5.01 -0.06
CA ASP A 114 -1.48 6.12 -0.14
C ASP A 114 -1.46 6.86 1.20
N GLY A 115 -0.93 6.20 2.22
CA GLY A 115 -1.13 6.60 3.61
C GLY A 115 -0.30 7.78 4.10
N TYR A 116 0.75 8.18 3.38
CA TYR A 116 1.57 9.36 3.71
C TYR A 116 1.49 10.47 2.65
N GLY A 117 0.96 10.14 1.48
CA GLY A 117 0.74 11.09 0.39
C GLY A 117 -0.65 11.72 0.44
N SER A 118 -1.50 11.32 -0.47
CA SER A 118 -2.83 11.89 -0.66
C SER A 118 -3.88 11.43 0.36
N PHE A 119 -3.57 10.40 1.15
CA PHE A 119 -4.48 9.72 2.07
C PHE A 119 -5.67 9.03 1.37
N HIS A 120 -5.54 8.72 0.08
CA HIS A 120 -6.53 7.93 -0.63
C HIS A 120 -6.24 6.43 -0.56
N ILE A 121 -7.31 5.66 -0.63
CA ILE A 121 -7.25 4.22 -0.92
C ILE A 121 -7.61 4.05 -2.39
N HIS A 122 -6.70 3.53 -3.18
CA HIS A 122 -6.88 3.26 -4.60
C HIS A 122 -7.28 1.82 -4.82
N ARG A 123 -8.24 1.60 -5.72
CA ARG A 123 -8.64 0.26 -6.20
C ARG A 123 -8.05 0.03 -7.58
N PHE A 124 -7.44 -1.13 -7.76
CA PHE A 124 -6.92 -1.65 -9.01
C PHE A 124 -7.60 -2.97 -9.36
N ASP A 125 -7.82 -3.22 -10.64
CA ASP A 125 -8.27 -4.51 -11.13
C ASP A 125 -7.11 -5.54 -11.18
N LYS A 126 -7.41 -6.77 -11.61
CA LYS A 126 -6.42 -7.86 -11.73
C LYS A 126 -5.30 -7.58 -12.76
N ASP A 127 -5.56 -6.68 -13.73
CA ASP A 127 -4.63 -6.29 -14.79
C ASP A 127 -3.87 -4.99 -14.42
N VAL A 128 -4.00 -4.55 -13.15
CA VAL A 128 -3.35 -3.36 -12.58
C VAL A 128 -3.82 -2.05 -13.22
N ASN A 129 -5.02 -2.02 -13.77
CA ASN A 129 -5.67 -0.77 -14.17
C ASN A 129 -6.32 -0.12 -12.95
N TRP A 130 -6.15 1.19 -12.83
CA TRP A 130 -6.83 1.95 -11.78
C TRP A 130 -8.34 1.98 -12.06
N VAL A 131 -9.14 1.72 -11.03
CA VAL A 131 -10.61 1.64 -11.11
C VAL A 131 -11.26 2.82 -10.41
N SER A 132 -10.88 3.07 -9.17
CA SER A 132 -11.48 4.10 -8.33
C SER A 132 -10.59 4.45 -7.14
N SER A 133 -10.98 5.49 -6.41
CA SER A 133 -10.40 5.79 -5.10
C SER A 133 -11.45 6.36 -4.15
N PHE A 134 -11.19 6.21 -2.84
CA PHE A 134 -11.98 6.82 -1.77
C PHE A 134 -11.05 7.34 -0.67
N GLY A 135 -11.60 8.05 0.31
CA GLY A 135 -10.81 8.64 1.39
C GLY A 135 -10.36 10.05 1.08
N GLY A 136 -9.07 10.29 1.20
CA GLY A 136 -8.44 11.61 1.07
C GLY A 136 -8.31 12.34 2.41
N ASP A 137 -7.59 13.46 2.41
CA ASP A 137 -7.28 14.26 3.60
C ASP A 137 -8.52 14.89 4.23
N GLY A 138 -8.61 14.85 5.55
CA GLY A 138 -9.67 15.52 6.31
C GLY A 138 -10.03 14.85 7.63
N ASP A 139 -10.86 15.54 8.42
CA ASP A 139 -11.33 15.09 9.73
C ASP A 139 -12.75 14.48 9.69
N GLY A 140 -13.39 14.47 8.52
CA GLY A 140 -14.75 13.98 8.36
C GLY A 140 -14.85 12.46 8.20
N LYS A 141 -16.07 11.94 8.24
CA LYS A 141 -16.38 10.54 7.98
C LYS A 141 -15.85 10.13 6.59
N GLY A 142 -15.12 9.02 6.54
CA GLY A 142 -14.51 8.55 5.31
C GLY A 142 -13.28 9.34 4.84
N LYS A 143 -12.75 10.25 5.66
CA LYS A 143 -11.51 11.00 5.43
C LYS A 143 -10.42 10.55 6.39
N PHE A 144 -9.18 10.75 6.04
CA PHE A 144 -8.03 10.26 6.80
C PHE A 144 -7.00 11.35 7.08
N LYS A 145 -6.23 11.14 8.16
CA LYS A 145 -4.98 11.86 8.44
C LYS A 145 -3.73 11.00 8.20
N THR A 146 -3.87 9.70 8.22
CA THR A 146 -2.82 8.74 7.82
C THR A 146 -3.47 7.36 7.66
N ALA A 147 -3.87 7.00 6.46
CA ALA A 147 -4.37 5.67 6.12
C ALA A 147 -3.22 4.65 6.14
N HIS A 148 -2.87 4.13 7.32
CA HIS A 148 -1.63 3.39 7.52
C HIS A 148 -1.75 1.89 7.26
N GLY A 149 -2.71 1.23 7.88
CA GLY A 149 -3.04 -0.18 7.68
C GLY A 149 -4.31 -0.34 6.85
N LEU A 150 -4.36 -1.41 6.07
CA LEU A 150 -5.46 -1.71 5.18
C LEU A 150 -5.76 -3.21 5.23
N TRP A 151 -7.01 -3.56 5.41
CA TRP A 151 -7.46 -4.94 5.52
C TRP A 151 -8.84 -5.13 4.89
N VAL A 152 -9.10 -6.29 4.28
CA VAL A 152 -10.45 -6.71 3.88
C VAL A 152 -10.96 -7.75 4.87
N ASP A 153 -11.96 -7.39 5.67
CA ASP A 153 -12.60 -8.30 6.61
C ASP A 153 -13.58 -9.22 5.88
N LYS A 154 -13.22 -10.48 5.77
CA LYS A 154 -14.02 -11.54 5.14
C LYS A 154 -14.37 -12.66 6.14
N ARG A 155 -14.40 -12.34 7.44
CA ARG A 155 -14.69 -13.36 8.46
C ARG A 155 -16.08 -13.97 8.24
N PRO A 156 -16.23 -15.29 8.42
CA PRO A 156 -17.50 -15.97 8.26
C PRO A 156 -18.63 -15.34 9.10
N GLY A 157 -19.81 -15.18 8.49
CA GLY A 157 -20.99 -14.59 9.14
C GLY A 157 -21.02 -13.07 9.18
N ARG A 158 -20.05 -12.40 8.53
CA ARG A 158 -20.03 -10.93 8.36
C ARG A 158 -20.17 -10.56 6.89
N THR A 159 -20.77 -9.41 6.64
CA THR A 159 -20.69 -8.79 5.31
C THR A 159 -19.26 -8.34 5.08
N PRO A 160 -18.62 -8.69 3.96
CA PRO A 160 -17.26 -8.24 3.65
C PRO A 160 -17.15 -6.71 3.71
N SER A 161 -16.07 -6.23 4.30
CA SER A 161 -15.83 -4.79 4.47
C SER A 161 -14.34 -4.47 4.38
N ILE A 162 -14.04 -3.22 4.03
CA ILE A 162 -12.69 -2.68 4.02
C ILE A 162 -12.47 -1.99 5.37
N VAL A 163 -11.39 -2.36 6.05
CA VAL A 163 -10.97 -1.75 7.32
C VAL A 163 -9.70 -0.97 7.09
N VAL A 164 -9.72 0.30 7.44
CA VAL A 164 -8.56 1.20 7.31
C VAL A 164 -8.17 1.72 8.68
N THR A 165 -6.90 1.55 9.07
CA THR A 165 -6.37 2.20 10.27
C THR A 165 -6.04 3.65 9.95
N ASP A 166 -6.74 4.57 10.57
CA ASP A 166 -6.42 5.99 10.51
C ASP A 166 -5.55 6.37 11.70
N ARG A 167 -4.24 6.23 11.52
CA ARG A 167 -3.27 6.32 12.61
C ARG A 167 -3.31 7.64 13.36
N ALA A 168 -3.40 8.76 12.66
CA ALA A 168 -3.33 10.07 13.30
C ALA A 168 -4.66 10.47 13.98
N HIS A 169 -5.78 9.84 13.62
CA HIS A 169 -7.04 9.97 14.32
C HIS A 169 -7.22 8.92 15.43
N ASN A 170 -6.34 7.94 15.54
CA ASN A 170 -6.45 6.80 16.49
C ASN A 170 -7.74 6.02 16.31
N THR A 171 -8.16 5.78 15.08
CA THR A 171 -9.42 5.13 14.74
C THR A 171 -9.23 4.01 13.72
N LEU A 172 -10.23 3.12 13.65
CA LEU A 172 -10.46 2.27 12.49
C LEU A 172 -11.70 2.79 11.76
N GLN A 173 -11.60 2.99 10.47
CA GLN A 173 -12.74 3.32 9.63
C GLN A 173 -13.14 2.12 8.78
N ILE A 174 -14.43 1.84 8.74
CA ILE A 174 -15.02 0.71 8.04
C ILE A 174 -15.74 1.24 6.80
N PHE A 175 -15.52 0.57 5.68
CA PHE A 175 -16.15 0.87 4.39
C PHE A 175 -16.77 -0.41 3.81
N ASN A 176 -17.82 -0.26 3.02
CA ASN A 176 -18.28 -1.37 2.19
C ASN A 176 -17.27 -1.67 1.07
N MET A 177 -17.51 -2.73 0.30
CA MET A 177 -16.59 -3.14 -0.77
C MET A 177 -16.54 -2.15 -1.95
N ASP A 178 -17.46 -1.19 -2.02
CA ASP A 178 -17.47 -0.10 -3.02
C ASP A 178 -16.73 1.14 -2.54
N GLY A 179 -16.20 1.15 -1.30
CA GLY A 179 -15.48 2.25 -0.70
C GLY A 179 -16.38 3.31 -0.05
N GLU A 180 -17.65 3.01 0.20
CA GLU A 180 -18.56 3.89 0.92
C GLU A 180 -18.40 3.72 2.43
N TYR A 181 -18.24 4.84 3.13
CA TYR A 181 -18.10 4.87 4.58
C TYR A 181 -19.29 4.22 5.30
N GLN A 182 -19.01 3.39 6.29
CA GLN A 182 -20.02 2.74 7.12
C GLN A 182 -19.92 3.18 8.59
N GLU A 183 -18.74 3.08 9.19
CA GLU A 183 -18.55 3.24 10.62
C GLU A 183 -17.14 3.68 10.97
N THR A 184 -16.99 4.37 12.10
CA THR A 184 -15.71 4.64 12.76
C THR A 184 -15.69 3.97 14.12
N LEU A 185 -14.68 3.17 14.38
CA LEU A 185 -14.39 2.59 15.69
C LEU A 185 -13.29 3.42 16.36
N GLU A 186 -13.58 3.89 17.56
CA GLU A 186 -12.68 4.70 18.39
C GLU A 186 -12.09 3.87 19.54
N GLY A 187 -11.15 4.47 20.30
CA GLY A 187 -10.59 3.84 21.49
C GLY A 187 -9.34 3.01 21.25
N PHE A 188 -8.73 3.14 20.09
CA PHE A 188 -7.42 2.55 19.77
C PHE A 188 -6.30 3.57 20.05
N GLY A 189 -6.28 4.14 21.26
CA GLY A 189 -5.25 5.09 21.66
C GLY A 189 -3.86 4.46 21.73
N LEU A 190 -2.84 5.26 21.39
CA LEU A 190 -1.45 4.99 21.69
C LEU A 190 -1.18 5.22 23.16
#